data_e19ff0c47bca4a8bb31bae63d633a5d5
#
_entry.id   e19ff0c47bca4a8bb31bae63d633a5d5
#
_cell.length_a   1.000
_cell.length_b   1.000
_cell.length_c   1.000
_cell.angle_alpha   90.00
_cell.angle_beta   90.00
_cell.angle_gamma   90.00
#
_symmetry.space_group_name_H-M   'P 1'
#
loop_
_entity.id
_entity.type
_entity.pdbx_description
1 polymer ?
#
loop_
_entity_poly.entity_id
_entity_poly.type
_entity_poly.pdbx_seq_one_letter_code
_entity_poly.pdbx_strand_id
1 'polypeptide(L)'
;MAHDERLLSVFVDESGNFGDPDDPARYCILTLVLHDQSVDISRFVRELDRANYDLGLDPDVFRFHTAPLIRQDDEYAAMSRRMRGRILDRMLTFTRNVDFKYCCFCVDTNFVNTEEQIFGKLKAQMIDFMRMHKAELEATGSIKIYYDAGQKTVSRLLKEAFAEVVSCSVTFAQGATQDHYKLLQVADLICTFHLIELRLDAGLPMHLAEKRFFGGPRDFKRNYLKKIMTKELR
;
A
#
# COMPACT_ATOMS: atom_id res chain seq x y z
N MET A 1 -28.07 4.58 -24.55
CA MET A 1 -27.23 5.37 -23.61
C MET A 1 -26.16 4.44 -23.13
N ALA A 2 -24.90 4.66 -23.51
CA ALA A 2 -23.79 3.91 -22.93
C ALA A 2 -23.78 4.26 -21.43
N HIS A 3 -24.03 3.26 -20.58
CA HIS A 3 -23.68 3.38 -19.17
C HIS A 3 -22.17 3.60 -19.15
N ASP A 4 -21.75 4.78 -18.71
CA ASP A 4 -20.36 5.06 -18.36
C ASP A 4 -20.07 4.09 -17.21
N GLU A 5 -19.49 2.91 -17.54
CA GLU A 5 -19.20 1.88 -16.56
C GLU A 5 -18.09 2.46 -15.66
N ARG A 6 -18.51 2.92 -14.50
CA ARG A 6 -17.55 3.36 -13.47
C ARG A 6 -16.62 2.19 -13.16
N LEU A 7 -15.36 2.51 -12.96
CA LEU A 7 -14.31 1.54 -12.70
C LEU A 7 -13.70 1.79 -11.31
N LEU A 8 -13.74 0.79 -10.43
CA LEU A 8 -12.97 0.80 -9.20
C LEU A 8 -11.56 0.26 -9.47
N SER A 9 -10.56 1.06 -9.24
CA SER A 9 -9.15 0.64 -9.25
C SER A 9 -8.71 0.23 -7.87
N VAL A 10 -8.10 -0.97 -7.77
CA VAL A 10 -7.55 -1.54 -6.54
C VAL A 10 -6.04 -1.69 -6.72
N PHE A 11 -5.28 -0.87 -6.01
CA PHE A 11 -3.82 -0.91 -6.03
C PHE A 11 -3.34 -1.70 -4.82
N VAL A 12 -2.50 -2.71 -5.05
CA VAL A 12 -2.12 -3.69 -4.04
C VAL A 12 -0.62 -3.67 -3.81
N ASP A 13 -0.24 -3.67 -2.55
CA ASP A 13 1.14 -3.87 -2.11
C ASP A 13 1.19 -4.79 -0.89
N GLU A 14 2.30 -5.49 -0.72
CA GLU A 14 2.55 -6.39 0.39
C GLU A 14 3.90 -6.14 1.05
N SER A 15 4.00 -6.57 2.31
CA SER A 15 5.26 -6.53 3.04
C SER A 15 5.32 -7.62 4.09
N GLY A 16 6.53 -8.10 4.37
CA GLY A 16 6.80 -9.10 5.39
C GLY A 16 6.83 -10.52 4.88
N ASN A 17 6.82 -11.47 5.80
CA ASN A 17 7.06 -12.89 5.54
C ASN A 17 5.79 -13.60 5.07
N PHE A 18 5.75 -14.01 3.81
CA PHE A 18 4.67 -14.81 3.22
C PHE A 18 4.99 -16.32 3.17
N GLY A 19 5.78 -16.82 4.11
CA GLY A 19 6.12 -18.24 4.24
C GLY A 19 7.57 -18.56 3.87
N ASP A 20 8.41 -17.56 3.67
CA ASP A 20 9.86 -17.75 3.57
C ASP A 20 10.43 -18.04 4.96
N PRO A 21 10.98 -19.26 5.21
CA PRO A 21 11.53 -19.63 6.51
C PRO A 21 12.77 -18.82 6.89
N ASP A 22 13.43 -18.21 5.91
CA ASP A 22 14.63 -17.39 6.13
C ASP A 22 14.31 -15.92 6.39
N ASP A 23 13.06 -15.49 6.17
CA ASP A 23 12.62 -14.13 6.48
C ASP A 23 12.22 -14.01 7.96
N PRO A 24 12.96 -13.21 8.77
CA PRO A 24 12.68 -13.02 10.19
C PRO A 24 11.46 -12.12 10.46
N ALA A 25 10.78 -11.62 9.45
CA ALA A 25 9.63 -10.72 9.62
C ALA A 25 8.49 -11.42 10.37
N ARG A 26 8.09 -10.83 11.49
CA ARG A 26 7.01 -11.35 12.34
C ARG A 26 5.63 -11.22 11.71
N TYR A 27 5.44 -10.26 10.83
CA TYR A 27 4.13 -9.99 10.23
C TYR A 27 4.22 -10.09 8.72
N CYS A 28 3.16 -10.62 8.11
CA CYS A 28 2.86 -10.33 6.72
C CYS A 28 1.65 -9.41 6.67
N ILE A 29 1.68 -8.45 5.77
CA ILE A 29 0.63 -7.46 5.56
C ILE A 29 0.35 -7.33 4.07
N LEU A 30 -0.93 -7.21 3.74
CA LEU A 30 -1.43 -6.91 2.41
C LEU A 30 -2.28 -5.64 2.49
N THR A 31 -1.99 -4.67 1.64
CA THR A 31 -2.68 -3.38 1.58
C THR A 31 -3.40 -3.23 0.26
N LEU A 32 -4.67 -2.84 0.31
CA LEU A 32 -5.47 -2.48 -0.85
C LEU A 32 -5.83 -1.00 -0.79
N VAL A 33 -5.47 -0.24 -1.81
CA VAL A 33 -5.88 1.15 -2.02
C VAL A 33 -6.96 1.17 -3.10
N LEU A 34 -8.13 1.69 -2.75
CA LEU A 34 -9.37 1.68 -3.53
C LEU A 34 -9.64 3.08 -4.06
N HIS A 35 -9.72 3.24 -5.38
CA HIS A 35 -9.94 4.53 -6.03
C HIS A 35 -10.99 4.43 -7.14
N ASP A 36 -12.05 5.25 -7.06
CA ASP A 36 -13.05 5.40 -8.12
C ASP A 36 -12.46 6.23 -9.27
N GLN A 37 -12.33 5.63 -10.45
CA GLN A 37 -11.75 6.28 -11.63
C GLN A 37 -12.59 7.44 -12.17
N SER A 38 -13.83 7.61 -11.71
CA SER A 38 -14.64 8.81 -12.05
C SER A 38 -14.10 10.07 -11.36
N VAL A 39 -13.26 9.91 -10.32
CA VAL A 39 -12.61 11.02 -9.61
C VAL A 39 -11.24 11.30 -10.22
N ASP A 40 -11.11 12.41 -10.93
CA ASP A 40 -9.83 12.79 -11.57
C ASP A 40 -8.78 13.22 -10.54
N ILE A 41 -7.68 12.50 -10.47
CA ILE A 41 -6.51 12.80 -9.64
C ILE A 41 -5.31 13.37 -10.41
N SER A 42 -5.45 13.58 -11.72
CA SER A 42 -4.36 14.00 -12.61
C SER A 42 -3.69 15.30 -12.16
N ARG A 43 -4.45 16.20 -11.56
CA ARG A 43 -3.90 17.44 -10.99
C ARG A 43 -2.89 17.14 -9.89
N PHE A 44 -3.23 16.27 -8.94
CA PHE A 44 -2.37 15.92 -7.82
C PHE A 44 -1.14 15.12 -8.24
N VAL A 45 -1.28 14.27 -9.27
CA VAL A 45 -0.14 13.58 -9.89
C VAL A 45 0.85 14.59 -10.45
N ARG A 46 0.38 15.54 -11.27
CA ARG A 46 1.25 16.60 -11.82
C ARG A 46 1.90 17.48 -10.73
N GLU A 47 1.17 17.79 -9.67
CA GLU A 47 1.72 18.55 -8.52
C GLU A 47 2.84 17.78 -7.81
N LEU A 48 2.68 16.46 -7.62
CA LEU A 48 3.69 15.58 -7.04
C LEU A 48 4.93 15.49 -7.95
N ASP A 49 4.72 15.28 -9.25
CA ASP A 49 5.80 15.15 -10.23
C ASP A 49 6.61 16.44 -10.31
N ARG A 50 5.94 17.60 -10.37
CA ARG A 50 6.61 18.90 -10.31
C ARG A 50 7.39 19.09 -9.01
N ALA A 51 6.80 18.73 -7.88
CA ALA A 51 7.46 18.86 -6.58
C ALA A 51 8.70 17.95 -6.46
N ASN A 52 8.67 16.75 -7.09
CA ASN A 52 9.84 15.88 -7.17
C ASN A 52 10.90 16.47 -8.11
N TYR A 53 10.50 16.99 -9.26
CA TYR A 53 11.41 17.68 -10.19
C TYR A 53 12.14 18.87 -9.52
N ASP A 54 11.43 19.68 -8.71
CA ASP A 54 12.01 20.77 -7.92
C ASP A 54 13.01 20.30 -6.85
N LEU A 55 13.02 19.00 -6.54
CA LEU A 55 14.03 18.34 -5.69
C LEU A 55 15.20 17.76 -6.48
N GLY A 56 15.20 17.91 -7.79
CA GLY A 56 16.20 17.30 -8.68
C GLY A 56 15.94 15.82 -8.96
N LEU A 57 14.71 15.35 -8.75
CA LEU A 57 14.28 13.97 -9.03
C LEU A 57 13.49 13.97 -10.34
N ASP A 58 13.96 13.22 -11.32
CA ASP A 58 13.27 13.08 -12.60
C ASP A 58 12.01 12.21 -12.41
N PRO A 59 10.79 12.74 -12.63
CA PRO A 59 9.55 11.98 -12.44
C PRO A 59 9.41 10.75 -13.34
N ASP A 60 10.10 10.74 -14.48
CA ASP A 60 10.05 9.61 -15.43
C ASP A 60 10.95 8.45 -14.98
N VAL A 61 11.94 8.73 -14.11
CA VAL A 61 12.91 7.75 -13.62
C VAL A 61 12.75 7.45 -12.14
N PHE A 62 12.48 8.50 -11.35
CA PHE A 62 12.41 8.37 -9.89
C PHE A 62 11.18 7.58 -9.45
N ARG A 63 11.41 6.60 -8.60
CA ARG A 63 10.40 5.74 -7.99
C ARG A 63 10.40 5.95 -6.48
N PHE A 64 9.21 6.12 -5.94
CA PHE A 64 9.08 6.25 -4.50
C PHE A 64 8.91 4.87 -3.87
N HIS A 65 9.87 4.51 -3.01
CA HIS A 65 9.82 3.29 -2.19
C HIS A 65 10.04 3.65 -0.72
N THR A 66 9.07 3.32 0.12
CA THR A 66 9.04 3.78 1.51
C THR A 66 10.12 3.15 2.37
N ALA A 67 10.27 1.84 2.31
CA ALA A 67 11.23 1.12 3.14
C ALA A 67 12.69 1.49 2.80
N PRO A 68 13.14 1.50 1.54
CA PRO A 68 14.45 2.00 1.14
C PRO A 68 14.69 3.46 1.53
N LEU A 69 13.68 4.33 1.34
CA LEU A 69 13.77 5.74 1.73
C LEU A 69 14.03 5.90 3.24
N ILE A 70 13.35 5.13 4.09
CA ILE A 70 13.54 5.17 5.55
C ILE A 70 14.92 4.62 5.92
N ARG A 71 15.32 3.48 5.35
CA ARG A 71 16.57 2.78 5.65
C ARG A 71 17.80 3.46 5.05
N GLN A 72 17.62 4.32 4.06
CA GLN A 72 18.70 4.95 3.28
C GLN A 72 19.42 3.94 2.39
N ASP A 73 18.66 3.06 1.77
CA ASP A 73 19.14 2.05 0.82
C ASP A 73 18.90 2.49 -0.63
N ASP A 74 19.42 1.74 -1.59
CA ASP A 74 19.20 1.88 -3.03
C ASP A 74 19.45 3.33 -3.53
N GLU A 75 18.54 3.90 -4.30
CA GLU A 75 18.59 5.26 -4.82
C GLU A 75 18.67 6.35 -3.74
N TYR A 76 18.33 6.01 -2.48
CA TYR A 76 18.38 6.94 -1.34
C TYR A 76 19.70 6.90 -0.58
N ALA A 77 20.64 6.00 -0.92
CA ALA A 77 21.89 5.78 -0.18
C ALA A 77 22.74 7.04 -0.03
N ALA A 78 22.81 7.85 -1.10
CA ALA A 78 23.55 9.12 -1.10
C ALA A 78 22.76 10.32 -0.58
N MET A 79 21.46 10.16 -0.30
CA MET A 79 20.60 11.27 0.09
C MET A 79 20.68 11.56 1.60
N SER A 80 20.76 12.85 1.95
CA SER A 80 20.67 13.26 3.34
C SER A 80 19.29 12.93 3.95
N ARG A 81 19.21 12.78 5.28
CA ARG A 81 17.92 12.62 5.98
C ARG A 81 16.94 13.75 5.65
N ARG A 82 17.44 15.00 5.52
CA ARG A 82 16.61 16.15 5.16
C ARG A 82 15.97 15.99 3.78
N MET A 83 16.75 15.53 2.80
CA MET A 83 16.25 15.28 1.44
C MET A 83 15.18 14.20 1.44
N ARG A 84 15.46 13.05 2.04
CA ARG A 84 14.52 11.93 2.18
C ARG A 84 13.23 12.34 2.93
N GLY A 85 13.35 13.18 3.97
CA GLY A 85 12.21 13.75 4.67
C GLY A 85 11.32 14.61 3.77
N ARG A 86 11.93 15.46 2.91
CA ARG A 86 11.17 16.26 1.93
C ARG A 86 10.44 15.38 0.91
N ILE A 87 11.07 14.30 0.43
CA ILE A 87 10.44 13.34 -0.48
C ILE A 87 9.21 12.70 0.19
N LEU A 88 9.37 12.20 1.42
CA LEU A 88 8.25 11.63 2.17
C LEU A 88 7.12 12.65 2.40
N ASP A 89 7.44 13.89 2.75
CA ASP A 89 6.43 14.94 2.96
C ASP A 89 5.64 15.26 1.68
N ARG A 90 6.28 15.18 0.48
CA ARG A 90 5.58 15.33 -0.81
C ARG A 90 4.60 14.19 -1.04
N MET A 91 5.06 12.94 -0.82
CA MET A 91 4.19 11.77 -0.95
C MET A 91 3.03 11.80 0.06
N LEU A 92 3.27 12.18 1.31
CA LEU A 92 2.21 12.37 2.31
C LEU A 92 1.22 13.48 1.93
N THR A 93 1.69 14.55 1.31
CA THR A 93 0.82 15.62 0.81
C THR A 93 -0.07 15.11 -0.31
N PHE A 94 0.49 14.36 -1.26
CA PHE A 94 -0.27 13.69 -2.32
C PHE A 94 -1.31 12.73 -1.72
N THR A 95 -0.88 11.83 -0.82
CA THR A 95 -1.75 10.84 -0.16
C THR A 95 -2.93 11.49 0.56
N ARG A 96 -2.75 12.65 1.17
CA ARG A 96 -3.83 13.39 1.85
C ARG A 96 -4.83 14.03 0.89
N ASN A 97 -4.36 14.53 -0.24
CA ASN A 97 -5.17 15.33 -1.17
C ASN A 97 -5.94 14.47 -2.17
N VAL A 98 -5.43 13.28 -2.50
CA VAL A 98 -6.09 12.36 -3.42
C VAL A 98 -7.25 11.66 -2.73
N ASP A 99 -8.36 11.50 -3.44
CA ASP A 99 -9.51 10.74 -2.96
C ASP A 99 -9.31 9.24 -3.22
N PHE A 100 -9.20 8.48 -2.14
CA PHE A 100 -9.17 7.03 -2.11
C PHE A 100 -9.54 6.53 -0.71
N LYS A 101 -9.85 5.26 -0.62
CA LYS A 101 -9.95 4.51 0.64
C LYS A 101 -8.91 3.39 0.64
N TYR A 102 -8.58 2.86 1.80
CA TYR A 102 -7.70 1.70 1.88
C TYR A 102 -8.09 0.76 3.02
N CYS A 103 -7.66 -0.47 2.92
CA CYS A 103 -7.73 -1.46 3.98
C CYS A 103 -6.42 -2.26 4.03
N CYS A 104 -6.11 -2.79 5.21
CA CYS A 104 -4.94 -3.64 5.44
C CYS A 104 -5.38 -4.96 6.08
N PHE A 105 -4.79 -6.07 5.62
CA PHE A 105 -4.96 -7.40 6.18
C PHE A 105 -3.61 -7.87 6.69
N CYS A 106 -3.57 -8.44 7.89
CA CYS A 106 -2.29 -8.86 8.46
C CYS A 106 -2.38 -10.21 9.18
N VAL A 107 -1.26 -10.93 9.17
CA VAL A 107 -1.07 -12.17 9.91
C VAL A 107 0.21 -12.09 10.71
N ASP A 108 0.13 -12.41 12.01
CA ASP A 108 1.30 -12.59 12.86
C ASP A 108 1.86 -14.01 12.61
N THR A 109 3.06 -14.08 12.05
CA THR A 109 3.70 -15.34 11.66
C THR A 109 4.11 -16.20 12.85
N ASN A 110 4.17 -15.65 14.07
CA ASN A 110 4.37 -16.45 15.28
C ASN A 110 3.24 -17.45 15.55
N PHE A 111 2.06 -17.26 14.94
CA PHE A 111 0.89 -18.13 15.13
C PHE A 111 0.56 -18.97 13.90
N VAL A 112 1.46 -19.02 12.91
CA VAL A 112 1.31 -19.80 11.68
C VAL A 112 2.67 -20.37 11.28
N ASN A 113 2.64 -21.60 10.75
CA ASN A 113 3.86 -22.34 10.46
C ASN A 113 4.04 -22.66 8.96
N THR A 114 3.07 -22.31 8.13
CA THR A 114 3.12 -22.61 6.70
C THR A 114 2.54 -21.47 5.86
N GLU A 115 3.02 -21.36 4.63
CA GLU A 115 2.48 -20.43 3.63
C GLU A 115 0.96 -20.58 3.43
N GLU A 116 0.46 -21.82 3.41
CA GLU A 116 -0.98 -22.09 3.25
C GLU A 116 -1.81 -21.60 4.45
N GLN A 117 -1.26 -21.61 5.66
CA GLN A 117 -1.96 -21.03 6.83
C GLN A 117 -2.00 -19.50 6.75
N ILE A 118 -0.92 -18.87 6.29
CA ILE A 118 -0.90 -17.41 6.04
C ILE A 118 -1.93 -17.07 4.98
N PHE A 119 -1.90 -17.77 3.84
CA PHE A 119 -2.85 -17.63 2.76
C PHE A 119 -4.29 -17.75 3.23
N GLY A 120 -4.63 -18.82 3.96
CA GLY A 120 -5.98 -19.05 4.46
C GLY A 120 -6.47 -17.94 5.40
N LYS A 121 -5.60 -17.44 6.29
CA LYS A 121 -5.96 -16.34 7.20
C LYS A 121 -6.15 -15.01 6.48
N LEU A 122 -5.27 -14.66 5.54
CA LEU A 122 -5.43 -13.45 4.73
C LEU A 122 -6.67 -13.53 3.86
N LYS A 123 -6.93 -14.70 3.24
CA LYS A 123 -8.12 -14.92 2.42
C LYS A 123 -9.40 -14.73 3.22
N ALA A 124 -9.47 -15.30 4.43
CA ALA A 124 -10.63 -15.15 5.30
C ALA A 124 -10.87 -13.67 5.67
N GLN A 125 -9.84 -12.95 6.10
CA GLN A 125 -9.94 -11.52 6.41
C GLN A 125 -10.43 -10.69 5.21
N MET A 126 -9.88 -10.95 4.02
CA MET A 126 -10.29 -10.26 2.79
C MET A 126 -11.75 -10.54 2.44
N ILE A 127 -12.16 -11.82 2.50
CA ILE A 127 -13.53 -12.22 2.20
C ILE A 127 -14.50 -11.55 3.16
N ASP A 128 -14.23 -11.57 4.46
CA ASP A 128 -15.08 -10.95 5.48
C ASP A 128 -15.21 -9.43 5.25
N PHE A 129 -14.09 -8.75 5.01
CA PHE A 129 -14.08 -7.33 4.67
C PHE A 129 -14.88 -7.05 3.39
N MET A 130 -14.62 -7.80 2.32
CA MET A 130 -15.29 -7.59 1.03
C MET A 130 -16.79 -7.88 1.11
N ARG A 131 -17.25 -8.84 1.94
CA ARG A 131 -18.66 -9.09 2.20
C ARG A 131 -19.33 -7.92 2.91
N MET A 132 -18.65 -7.32 3.90
CA MET A 132 -19.16 -6.13 4.60
C MET A 132 -19.29 -4.92 3.66
N HIS A 133 -18.34 -4.75 2.73
CA HIS A 133 -18.27 -3.62 1.81
C HIS A 133 -18.72 -3.96 0.37
N LYS A 134 -19.43 -5.09 0.18
CA LYS A 134 -19.79 -5.58 -1.15
C LYS A 134 -20.52 -4.54 -2.00
N ALA A 135 -21.49 -3.85 -1.40
CA ALA A 135 -22.27 -2.82 -2.11
C ALA A 135 -21.40 -1.67 -2.60
N GLU A 136 -20.41 -1.25 -1.82
CA GLU A 136 -19.46 -0.19 -2.18
C GLU A 136 -18.52 -0.64 -3.30
N LEU A 137 -18.00 -1.89 -3.20
CA LEU A 137 -17.10 -2.47 -4.19
C LEU A 137 -17.79 -2.67 -5.56
N GLU A 138 -19.06 -3.04 -5.56
CA GLU A 138 -19.83 -3.29 -6.78
C GLU A 138 -20.53 -2.03 -7.35
N ALA A 139 -20.55 -0.92 -6.61
CA ALA A 139 -21.22 0.32 -7.02
C ALA A 139 -20.67 0.90 -8.32
N THR A 140 -19.44 0.57 -8.69
CA THR A 140 -18.77 1.03 -9.91
C THR A 140 -19.00 0.10 -11.12
N GLY A 141 -19.61 -1.07 -10.93
CA GLY A 141 -19.92 -2.02 -12.01
C GLY A 141 -18.73 -2.86 -12.50
N SER A 142 -17.51 -2.42 -12.33
CA SER A 142 -16.30 -3.18 -12.69
C SER A 142 -15.13 -2.84 -11.77
N ILE A 143 -14.21 -3.81 -11.60
CA ILE A 143 -13.01 -3.69 -10.74
C ILE A 143 -11.77 -4.00 -11.58
N LYS A 144 -10.73 -3.17 -11.43
CA LYS A 144 -9.41 -3.44 -12.02
C LYS A 144 -8.35 -3.45 -10.92
N ILE A 145 -7.65 -4.57 -10.81
CA ILE A 145 -6.62 -4.80 -9.80
C ILE A 145 -5.25 -4.51 -10.41
N TYR A 146 -4.49 -3.65 -9.73
CA TYR A 146 -3.12 -3.29 -10.06
C TYR A 146 -2.21 -3.87 -8.98
N TYR A 147 -1.43 -4.87 -9.35
CA TYR A 147 -0.47 -5.53 -8.48
C TYR A 147 0.81 -5.79 -9.27
N ASP A 148 1.95 -5.41 -8.71
CA ASP A 148 3.27 -5.52 -9.34
C ASP A 148 3.83 -6.96 -9.36
N ALA A 149 2.93 -7.95 -9.29
CA ALA A 149 3.23 -9.37 -9.47
C ALA A 149 4.44 -9.91 -8.66
N GLY A 150 4.74 -9.32 -7.48
CA GLY A 150 5.85 -9.72 -6.64
C GLY A 150 5.74 -11.17 -6.18
N GLN A 151 4.57 -11.59 -5.67
CA GLN A 151 4.38 -12.93 -5.11
C GLN A 151 3.23 -13.68 -5.77
N LYS A 152 3.49 -14.92 -6.19
CA LYS A 152 2.47 -15.81 -6.78
C LYS A 152 1.32 -16.10 -5.81
N THR A 153 1.64 -16.23 -4.53
CA THR A 153 0.67 -16.45 -3.45
C THR A 153 -0.31 -15.29 -3.31
N VAL A 154 0.17 -14.04 -3.37
CA VAL A 154 -0.68 -12.86 -3.34
C VAL A 154 -1.56 -12.77 -4.59
N SER A 155 -0.99 -13.05 -5.77
CA SER A 155 -1.76 -13.09 -7.02
C SER A 155 -2.89 -14.14 -6.99
N ARG A 156 -2.63 -15.32 -6.41
CA ARG A 156 -3.64 -16.37 -6.19
C ARG A 156 -4.71 -15.89 -5.20
N LEU A 157 -4.28 -15.33 -4.09
CA LEU A 157 -5.16 -14.80 -3.03
C LEU A 157 -6.16 -13.78 -3.58
N LEU A 158 -5.68 -12.79 -4.33
CA LEU A 158 -6.52 -11.76 -4.94
C LEU A 158 -7.54 -12.37 -5.88
N LYS A 159 -7.12 -13.26 -6.78
CA LYS A 159 -8.01 -13.93 -7.75
C LYS A 159 -9.12 -14.72 -7.03
N GLU A 160 -8.75 -15.53 -6.04
CA GLU A 160 -9.71 -16.36 -5.33
C GLU A 160 -10.67 -15.53 -4.47
N ALA A 161 -10.18 -14.53 -3.71
CA ALA A 161 -11.01 -13.72 -2.83
C ALA A 161 -12.02 -12.88 -3.62
N PHE A 162 -11.59 -12.21 -4.69
CA PHE A 162 -12.50 -11.43 -5.52
C PHE A 162 -13.53 -12.30 -6.25
N ALA A 163 -13.11 -13.44 -6.81
CA ALA A 163 -14.04 -14.37 -7.49
C ALA A 163 -15.09 -14.96 -6.54
N GLU A 164 -14.79 -15.10 -5.25
CA GLU A 164 -15.72 -15.65 -4.25
C GLU A 164 -16.80 -14.64 -3.82
N VAL A 165 -16.49 -13.34 -3.82
CA VAL A 165 -17.38 -12.35 -3.18
C VAL A 165 -18.08 -11.45 -4.17
N VAL A 166 -17.39 -10.93 -5.19
CA VAL A 166 -17.95 -9.95 -6.11
C VAL A 166 -18.57 -10.58 -7.33
N SER A 167 -19.68 -10.01 -7.79
CA SER A 167 -20.43 -10.48 -8.97
C SER A 167 -20.12 -9.65 -10.21
N CYS A 168 -19.49 -8.48 -10.04
CA CYS A 168 -19.11 -7.62 -11.16
C CYS A 168 -17.83 -8.12 -11.86
N SER A 169 -17.53 -7.54 -13.01
CA SER A 169 -16.31 -7.86 -13.78
C SER A 169 -15.05 -7.48 -13.00
N VAL A 170 -14.12 -8.42 -12.85
CA VAL A 170 -12.81 -8.18 -12.23
C VAL A 170 -11.70 -8.48 -13.23
N THR A 171 -10.84 -7.51 -13.46
CA THR A 171 -9.70 -7.63 -14.37
C THR A 171 -8.39 -7.32 -13.63
N PHE A 172 -7.28 -7.87 -14.13
CA PHE A 172 -5.94 -7.60 -13.60
C PHE A 172 -5.14 -6.80 -14.61
N ALA A 173 -4.53 -5.70 -14.17
CA ALA A 173 -3.64 -4.91 -15.00
C ALA A 173 -2.37 -5.71 -15.29
N GLN A 174 -2.03 -5.86 -16.56
CA GLN A 174 -0.77 -6.50 -16.97
C GLN A 174 0.36 -5.47 -16.90
N GLY A 175 1.52 -5.86 -16.35
CA GLY A 175 2.68 -4.99 -16.25
C GLY A 175 2.44 -3.74 -15.38
N ALA A 176 1.55 -3.85 -14.39
CA ALA A 176 1.37 -2.79 -13.41
C ALA A 176 2.65 -2.68 -12.58
N THR A 177 3.31 -1.53 -12.63
CA THR A 177 4.50 -1.24 -11.83
C THR A 177 4.32 0.08 -11.10
N GLN A 178 5.06 0.27 -10.03
CA GLN A 178 5.08 1.53 -9.28
C GLN A 178 5.52 2.72 -10.15
N ASP A 179 6.15 2.44 -11.28
CA ASP A 179 6.58 3.42 -12.28
C ASP A 179 5.41 4.19 -12.89
N HIS A 180 4.34 3.48 -13.18
CA HIS A 180 3.21 4.02 -13.92
C HIS A 180 2.07 4.52 -13.02
N TYR A 181 2.02 4.05 -11.75
CA TYR A 181 0.86 4.32 -10.90
C TYR A 181 1.27 4.86 -9.53
N LYS A 182 1.06 6.16 -9.31
CA LYS A 182 1.33 6.80 -8.00
C LYS A 182 0.54 6.18 -6.85
N LEU A 183 -0.61 5.57 -7.13
CA LEU A 183 -1.39 4.88 -6.08
C LEU A 183 -0.80 3.52 -5.67
N LEU A 184 0.05 2.88 -6.50
CA LEU A 184 0.90 1.77 -6.03
C LEU A 184 1.96 2.25 -5.04
N GLN A 185 2.56 3.42 -5.28
CA GLN A 185 3.50 4.04 -4.34
C GLN A 185 2.80 4.44 -3.01
N VAL A 186 1.51 4.80 -3.07
CA VAL A 186 0.68 5.03 -1.88
C VAL A 186 0.41 3.73 -1.13
N ALA A 187 0.15 2.63 -1.84
CA ALA A 187 -0.04 1.31 -1.23
C ALA A 187 1.22 0.86 -0.48
N ASP A 188 2.42 1.02 -1.07
CA ASP A 188 3.72 0.78 -0.43
C ASP A 188 3.91 1.63 0.84
N LEU A 189 3.58 2.94 0.76
CA LEU A 189 3.65 3.83 1.91
C LEU A 189 2.76 3.34 3.06
N ILE A 190 1.51 3.02 2.77
CA ILE A 190 0.54 2.57 3.76
C ILE A 190 0.97 1.22 4.34
N CYS A 191 1.37 0.28 3.49
CA CYS A 191 1.85 -1.05 3.87
C CYS A 191 3.03 -0.96 4.85
N THR A 192 4.04 -0.18 4.52
CA THR A 192 5.22 0.04 5.38
C THR A 192 4.84 0.70 6.71
N PHE A 193 3.96 1.70 6.70
CA PHE A 193 3.57 2.40 7.93
C PHE A 193 2.77 1.51 8.88
N HIS A 194 1.83 0.72 8.36
CA HIS A 194 1.08 -0.23 9.18
C HIS A 194 1.96 -1.38 9.70
N LEU A 195 2.95 -1.84 8.92
CA LEU A 195 3.92 -2.82 9.42
C LEU A 195 4.72 -2.28 10.61
N ILE A 196 5.14 -1.00 10.56
CA ILE A 196 5.81 -0.34 11.69
C ILE A 196 4.84 -0.25 12.89
N GLU A 197 3.59 0.16 12.66
CA GLU A 197 2.56 0.25 13.70
C GLU A 197 2.32 -1.08 14.40
N LEU A 198 2.08 -2.16 13.63
CA LEU A 198 1.86 -3.52 14.16
C LEU A 198 2.99 -3.97 15.09
N ARG A 199 4.24 -3.72 14.70
CA ARG A 199 5.40 -4.04 15.54
C ARG A 199 5.41 -3.23 16.83
N LEU A 200 5.13 -1.93 16.75
CA LEU A 200 5.09 -1.06 17.93
C LEU A 200 3.96 -1.43 18.88
N ASP A 201 2.79 -1.78 18.37
CA ASP A 201 1.62 -2.19 19.17
C ASP A 201 1.84 -3.56 19.83
N ALA A 202 2.66 -4.43 19.22
CA ALA A 202 3.16 -5.66 19.83
C ALA A 202 4.29 -5.45 20.84
N GLY A 203 4.64 -4.21 21.18
CA GLY A 203 5.71 -3.87 22.11
C GLY A 203 7.13 -4.07 21.56
N LEU A 204 7.28 -4.32 20.27
CA LEU A 204 8.61 -4.46 19.65
C LEU A 204 9.27 -3.09 19.48
N PRO A 205 10.61 -3.01 19.62
CA PRO A 205 11.31 -1.74 19.45
C PRO A 205 11.26 -1.27 17.99
N MET A 206 11.23 0.05 17.82
CA MET A 206 11.42 0.66 16.49
C MET A 206 12.83 0.35 15.99
N HIS A 207 12.97 -0.05 14.73
CA HIS A 207 14.28 -0.31 14.12
C HIS A 207 15.15 0.96 14.15
N LEU A 208 16.47 0.77 14.20
CA LEU A 208 17.41 1.89 14.32
C LEU A 208 17.26 2.90 13.17
N ALA A 209 17.10 2.42 11.94
CA ALA A 209 16.88 3.28 10.77
C ALA A 209 15.59 4.10 10.90
N GLU A 210 14.50 3.46 11.28
CA GLU A 210 13.19 4.11 11.51
C GLU A 210 13.29 5.16 12.63
N LYS A 211 13.95 4.81 13.75
CA LYS A 211 14.16 5.75 14.87
C LYS A 211 14.99 6.96 14.43
N ARG A 212 16.03 6.75 13.63
CA ARG A 212 16.85 7.84 13.07
C ARG A 212 16.05 8.71 12.11
N PHE A 213 15.14 8.11 11.35
CA PHE A 213 14.33 8.81 10.35
C PHE A 213 13.17 9.58 11.00
N PHE A 214 12.36 8.94 11.84
CA PHE A 214 11.13 9.50 12.42
C PHE A 214 11.32 10.21 13.76
N GLY A 215 12.43 9.95 14.48
CA GLY A 215 12.67 10.45 15.83
C GLY A 215 12.26 9.45 16.92
N GLY A 216 11.15 8.77 16.78
CA GLY A 216 10.67 7.76 17.72
C GLY A 216 9.22 7.35 17.49
N PRO A 217 8.70 6.37 18.27
CA PRO A 217 7.33 5.84 18.09
C PRO A 217 6.24 6.91 18.19
N ARG A 218 6.35 7.81 19.17
CA ARG A 218 5.38 8.89 19.37
C ARG A 218 5.35 9.85 18.19
N ASP A 219 6.54 10.24 17.69
CA ASP A 219 6.66 11.15 16.55
C ASP A 219 6.17 10.51 15.27
N PHE A 220 6.47 9.23 15.04
CA PHE A 220 5.94 8.45 13.94
C PHE A 220 4.41 8.43 13.94
N LYS A 221 3.79 7.99 15.04
CA LYS A 221 2.32 7.90 15.14
C LYS A 221 1.65 9.26 14.94
N ARG A 222 2.17 10.32 15.58
CA ARG A 222 1.57 11.66 15.55
C ARG A 222 1.76 12.38 14.20
N ASN A 223 2.98 12.35 13.66
CA ASN A 223 3.36 13.23 12.56
C ASN A 223 3.24 12.57 11.18
N TYR A 224 3.18 11.22 11.12
CA TYR A 224 3.18 10.46 9.87
C TYR A 224 1.96 9.55 9.76
N LEU A 225 1.81 8.56 10.62
CA LEU A 225 0.75 7.56 10.55
C LEU A 225 -0.65 8.19 10.61
N LYS A 226 -0.89 9.09 11.56
CA LYS A 226 -2.20 9.76 11.71
C LYS A 226 -2.65 10.50 10.45
N LYS A 227 -1.73 10.89 9.57
CA LYS A 227 -2.05 11.60 8.32
C LYS A 227 -2.77 10.72 7.30
N ILE A 228 -2.60 9.40 7.36
CA ILE A 228 -3.21 8.44 6.43
C ILE A 228 -4.42 7.73 7.01
N MET A 229 -4.50 7.55 8.33
CA MET A 229 -5.55 6.76 9.00
C MET A 229 -6.99 7.26 8.73
N THR A 230 -7.17 8.52 8.34
CA THR A 230 -8.50 9.07 8.02
C THR A 230 -9.14 8.47 6.78
N LYS A 231 -8.36 7.74 5.99
CA LYS A 231 -8.79 7.09 4.73
C LYS A 231 -8.99 5.58 4.87
N GLU A 232 -8.73 5.05 6.06
CA GLU A 232 -8.88 3.63 6.35
C GLU A 232 -10.36 3.22 6.39
N LEU A 233 -10.71 2.19 5.63
CA LEU A 233 -11.96 1.45 5.76
C LEU A 233 -11.79 0.39 6.85
N ARG A 234 -12.73 0.33 7.77
CA ARG A 234 -12.74 -0.64 8.88
C ARG A 234 -13.98 -1.50 8.83
#